data_6254ab3e090a4fd49212adb0edfe37a0
#
_entry.id   6254ab3e090a4fd49212adb0edfe37a0
#
_cell.length_a   1.000
_cell.length_b   1.000
_cell.length_c   1.000
_cell.angle_alpha   90.00
_cell.angle_beta   90.00
_cell.angle_gamma   90.00
#
_symmetry.space_group_name_H-M   'P 1'
#
loop_
_entity.id
_entity.type
_entity.pdbx_description
1 polymer ?
#
loop_
_entity_poly.entity_id
_entity_poly.type
_entity_poly.pdbx_seq_one_letter_code
_entity_poly.pdbx_strand_id
1 'polypeptide(L)'
;FSQYLQGNWQPKTAKVGELFTRSGITLPTREMWAQLRDDVMRYGIYNQNLQAVPPTGSISYINHATSSIHPIVAKVEIRKEGKTGRVYYPAPFMTNENLALYQDAYEIGAEKIIDTYAEATRHVDQGLSLTLFFPDTATTRDINKAQIYAWRKGIKTLYYIRLRQMALEGTEIEGCVSCAL
;
A
#
# COMPACT_ATOMS: atom_id res chain seq x y z
N PHE A 1 3.08 -16.74 -2.73
CA PHE A 1 2.39 -17.98 -3.11
C PHE A 1 3.14 -19.23 -2.66
N SER A 2 4.47 -19.26 -2.80
CA SER A 2 5.28 -20.43 -2.45
C SER A 2 5.26 -20.82 -0.98
N GLN A 3 5.28 -19.87 -0.04
CA GLN A 3 5.29 -20.18 1.40
C GLN A 3 3.97 -20.79 1.87
N TYR A 4 2.84 -20.33 1.33
CA TYR A 4 1.53 -20.90 1.62
C TYR A 4 1.40 -22.30 1.02
N LEU A 5 1.83 -22.50 -0.21
CA LEU A 5 1.83 -23.81 -0.87
C LEU A 5 2.74 -24.81 -0.18
N GLN A 6 3.83 -24.36 0.45
CA GLN A 6 4.70 -25.23 1.24
C GLN A 6 4.14 -25.54 2.64
N GLY A 7 3.01 -24.96 3.02
CA GLY A 7 2.38 -25.15 4.33
C GLY A 7 3.23 -24.66 5.50
N ASN A 8 4.12 -23.71 5.25
CA ASN A 8 5.08 -23.22 6.26
C ASN A 8 4.63 -21.92 6.92
N TRP A 9 3.41 -21.43 6.59
CA TRP A 9 2.92 -20.22 7.21
C TRP A 9 2.55 -20.45 8.68
N GLN A 10 3.10 -19.65 9.53
CA GLN A 10 2.81 -19.59 10.96
C GLN A 10 2.71 -18.13 11.39
N PRO A 11 1.90 -17.79 12.40
CA PRO A 11 1.91 -16.47 12.99
C PRO A 11 3.31 -16.11 13.45
N LYS A 12 3.83 -14.95 13.00
CA LYS A 12 5.20 -14.51 13.33
C LYS A 12 5.40 -14.19 14.82
N THR A 13 4.33 -13.94 15.55
CA THR A 13 4.39 -13.63 16.99
C THR A 13 3.27 -14.34 17.74
N ALA A 14 3.51 -14.66 19.02
CA ALA A 14 2.50 -15.24 19.90
C ALA A 14 1.23 -14.37 19.96
N LYS A 15 1.39 -13.04 20.01
CA LYS A 15 0.27 -12.08 20.02
C LYS A 15 -0.65 -12.22 18.82
N VAL A 16 -0.10 -12.45 17.62
CA VAL A 16 -0.89 -12.70 16.41
C VAL A 16 -1.63 -14.03 16.52
N GLY A 17 -0.96 -15.09 17.00
CA GLY A 17 -1.60 -16.38 17.25
C GLY A 17 -2.78 -16.28 18.23
N GLU A 18 -2.61 -15.56 19.33
CA GLU A 18 -3.67 -15.30 20.32
C GLU A 18 -4.87 -14.54 19.71
N LEU A 19 -4.63 -13.57 18.82
CA LEU A 19 -5.69 -12.86 18.14
C LEU A 19 -6.54 -13.80 17.27
N PHE A 20 -5.93 -14.71 16.54
CA PHE A 20 -6.66 -15.71 15.75
C PHE A 20 -7.51 -16.62 16.65
N THR A 21 -6.94 -17.10 17.75
CA THR A 21 -7.66 -17.93 18.73
C THR A 21 -8.85 -17.20 19.32
N ARG A 22 -8.66 -15.95 19.76
CA ARG A 22 -9.74 -15.12 20.33
C ARG A 22 -10.84 -14.80 19.34
N SER A 23 -10.51 -14.69 18.07
CA SER A 23 -11.46 -14.42 16.98
C SER A 23 -12.17 -15.68 16.48
N GLY A 24 -11.92 -16.85 17.06
CA GLY A 24 -12.49 -18.12 16.61
C GLY A 24 -12.02 -18.55 15.23
N ILE A 25 -10.92 -18.00 14.74
CA ILE A 25 -10.34 -18.32 13.44
C ILE A 25 -9.40 -19.51 13.61
N THR A 26 -9.73 -20.63 12.97
CA THR A 26 -8.84 -21.77 12.93
C THR A 26 -7.68 -21.49 11.99
N LEU A 27 -6.45 -21.59 12.49
CA LEU A 27 -5.27 -21.48 11.66
C LEU A 27 -5.17 -22.70 10.76
N PRO A 28 -4.94 -22.52 9.44
CA PRO A 28 -4.75 -23.64 8.54
C PRO A 28 -3.54 -24.47 8.96
N THR A 29 -3.72 -25.77 9.10
CA THR A 29 -2.63 -26.69 9.36
C THR A 29 -1.84 -27.00 8.09
N ARG A 30 -0.67 -27.60 8.25
CA ARG A 30 0.14 -28.05 7.11
C ARG A 30 -0.59 -29.08 6.23
N GLU A 31 -1.36 -29.95 6.86
CA GLU A 31 -2.16 -30.96 6.18
C GLU A 31 -3.30 -30.33 5.38
N MET A 32 -3.97 -29.32 5.92
CA MET A 32 -5.01 -28.55 5.20
C MET A 32 -4.44 -27.84 3.96
N TRP A 33 -3.25 -27.28 4.07
CA TRP A 33 -2.58 -26.68 2.91
C TRP A 33 -2.15 -27.70 1.87
N ALA A 34 -1.66 -28.87 2.30
CA ALA A 34 -1.30 -29.95 1.41
C ALA A 34 -2.54 -30.48 0.67
N GLN A 35 -3.64 -30.70 1.39
CA GLN A 35 -4.91 -31.13 0.79
C GLN A 35 -5.42 -30.12 -0.23
N LEU A 36 -5.44 -28.82 0.12
CA LEU A 36 -5.87 -27.78 -0.80
C LEU A 36 -4.99 -27.76 -2.07
N ARG A 37 -3.69 -27.92 -1.93
CA ARG A 37 -2.78 -28.00 -3.08
C ARG A 37 -3.15 -29.16 -4.00
N ASP A 38 -3.36 -30.34 -3.43
CA ASP A 38 -3.68 -31.54 -4.18
C ASP A 38 -5.05 -31.43 -4.87
N ASP A 39 -6.02 -30.81 -4.20
CA ASP A 39 -7.33 -30.51 -4.78
C ASP A 39 -7.21 -29.52 -5.94
N VAL A 40 -6.43 -28.44 -5.79
CA VAL A 40 -6.17 -27.49 -6.86
C VAL A 40 -5.46 -28.13 -8.06
N MET A 41 -4.51 -29.00 -7.81
CA MET A 41 -3.82 -29.75 -8.88
C MET A 41 -4.74 -30.71 -9.61
N ARG A 42 -5.69 -31.29 -8.92
CA ARG A 42 -6.64 -32.30 -9.47
C ARG A 42 -7.82 -31.67 -10.18
N TYR A 43 -8.41 -30.61 -9.60
CA TYR A 43 -9.67 -30.03 -10.05
C TYR A 43 -9.53 -28.65 -10.70
N GLY A 44 -8.36 -28.01 -10.54
CA GLY A 44 -8.13 -26.64 -10.96
C GLY A 44 -8.73 -25.61 -10.01
N ILE A 45 -8.65 -24.34 -10.41
CA ILE A 45 -9.26 -23.20 -9.74
C ILE A 45 -10.16 -22.50 -10.73
N TYR A 46 -11.38 -22.17 -10.31
CA TYR A 46 -12.32 -21.41 -11.12
C TYR A 46 -11.87 -19.94 -11.31
N ASN A 47 -11.34 -19.34 -10.25
CA ASN A 47 -10.91 -17.94 -10.28
C ASN A 47 -9.53 -17.80 -10.94
N GLN A 48 -9.45 -16.95 -11.97
CA GLN A 48 -8.17 -16.66 -12.64
C GLN A 48 -7.23 -15.84 -11.74
N ASN A 49 -7.79 -14.87 -11.00
CA ASN A 49 -7.05 -14.05 -10.04
C ASN A 49 -7.75 -14.10 -8.68
N LEU A 50 -6.97 -14.19 -7.63
CA LEU A 50 -7.44 -14.33 -6.25
C LEU A 50 -7.26 -13.06 -5.45
N GLN A 51 -6.23 -12.25 -5.74
CA GLN A 51 -5.87 -11.11 -4.93
C GLN A 51 -5.31 -9.95 -5.74
N ALA A 52 -5.74 -8.74 -5.36
CA ALA A 52 -5.21 -7.46 -5.82
C ALA A 52 -5.08 -6.50 -4.65
N VAL A 53 -4.23 -5.48 -4.79
CA VAL A 53 -4.15 -4.38 -3.83
C VAL A 53 -4.62 -3.09 -4.51
N PRO A 54 -5.91 -2.72 -4.32
CA PRO A 54 -6.48 -1.51 -4.92
C PRO A 54 -6.02 -0.23 -4.22
N PRO A 55 -6.33 0.96 -4.76
CA PRO A 55 -5.95 2.24 -4.15
C PRO A 55 -6.57 2.50 -2.78
N THR A 56 -7.81 2.07 -2.54
CA THR A 56 -8.56 2.17 -1.26
C THR A 56 -8.62 3.58 -0.64
N GLY A 57 -8.64 4.63 -1.49
CA GLY A 57 -8.53 6.01 -1.02
C GLY A 57 -9.57 6.43 0.02
N SER A 58 -10.86 6.31 -0.30
CA SER A 58 -11.94 6.73 0.62
C SER A 58 -12.07 5.81 1.84
N ILE A 59 -11.87 4.50 1.65
CA ILE A 59 -11.98 3.52 2.74
C ILE A 59 -10.86 3.70 3.77
N SER A 60 -9.67 4.13 3.33
CA SER A 60 -8.55 4.34 4.24
C SER A 60 -8.85 5.38 5.33
N TYR A 61 -9.62 6.42 5.03
CA TYR A 61 -10.05 7.41 6.03
C TYR A 61 -11.01 6.83 7.06
N ILE A 62 -11.93 5.96 6.64
CA ILE A 62 -12.89 5.31 7.55
C ILE A 62 -12.14 4.36 8.49
N ASN A 63 -11.15 3.66 7.97
CA ASN A 63 -10.40 2.65 8.71
C ASN A 63 -9.17 3.21 9.46
N HIS A 64 -8.95 4.53 9.44
CA HIS A 64 -7.75 5.15 10.00
C HIS A 64 -6.46 4.45 9.52
N ALA A 65 -6.34 4.27 8.22
CA ALA A 65 -5.22 3.60 7.56
C ALA A 65 -4.70 4.44 6.39
N THR A 66 -3.64 3.99 5.75
CA THR A 66 -3.13 4.59 4.51
C THR A 66 -3.76 3.93 3.27
N SER A 67 -3.79 4.64 2.15
CA SER A 67 -4.26 4.11 0.88
C SER A 67 -3.32 3.01 0.37
N SER A 68 -3.88 1.92 -0.16
CA SER A 68 -3.11 0.77 -0.64
C SER A 68 -2.15 0.26 0.46
N ILE A 69 -0.87 0.12 0.16
CA ILE A 69 0.21 -0.13 1.12
C ILE A 69 1.24 1.02 1.12
N HIS A 70 0.80 2.23 0.70
CA HIS A 70 1.67 3.40 0.72
C HIS A 70 1.99 3.89 2.14
N PRO A 71 3.13 4.57 2.33
CA PRO A 71 3.31 5.45 3.47
C PRO A 71 2.25 6.57 3.48
N ILE A 72 2.16 7.30 4.57
CA ILE A 72 1.37 8.53 4.61
C ILE A 72 1.87 9.51 3.54
N VAL A 73 0.96 10.21 2.90
CA VAL A 73 1.31 11.22 1.87
C VAL A 73 1.80 12.50 2.51
N ALA A 74 1.19 12.88 3.63
CA ALA A 74 1.58 14.00 4.47
C ALA A 74 1.24 13.69 5.93
N LYS A 75 1.91 14.33 6.88
CA LYS A 75 1.60 14.21 8.32
C LYS A 75 0.20 14.71 8.63
N VAL A 76 -0.24 15.77 7.94
CA VAL A 76 -1.63 16.25 7.96
C VAL A 76 -2.04 16.49 6.52
N GLU A 77 -3.01 15.75 6.03
CA GLU A 77 -3.59 15.99 4.71
C GLU A 77 -4.67 17.06 4.81
N ILE A 78 -4.65 18.02 3.87
CA ILE A 78 -5.68 19.06 3.75
C ILE A 78 -6.53 18.72 2.54
N ARG A 79 -7.83 18.59 2.75
CA ARG A 79 -8.79 18.31 1.67
C ARG A 79 -9.88 19.34 1.63
N LYS A 80 -10.34 19.69 0.42
CA LYS A 80 -11.52 20.50 0.21
C LYS A 80 -12.71 19.57 0.01
N GLU A 81 -13.61 19.52 0.99
CA GLU A 81 -14.78 18.67 0.92
C GLU A 81 -16.06 19.51 0.71
N GLY A 82 -16.54 19.54 -0.54
CA GLY A 82 -17.80 20.14 -0.93
C GLY A 82 -18.02 21.54 -0.34
N LYS A 83 -19.15 21.71 0.37
CA LYS A 83 -19.52 22.97 1.04
C LYS A 83 -18.86 23.15 2.41
N THR A 84 -18.23 22.13 2.96
CA THR A 84 -17.65 22.11 4.31
C THR A 84 -16.32 22.88 4.38
N GLY A 85 -15.70 23.16 3.21
CA GLY A 85 -14.43 23.87 3.14
C GLY A 85 -13.23 22.94 3.29
N ARG A 86 -12.17 23.40 3.98
CA ARG A 86 -10.96 22.61 4.19
C ARG A 86 -11.13 21.71 5.40
N VAL A 87 -10.89 20.41 5.21
CA VAL A 87 -10.86 19.40 6.28
C VAL A 87 -9.44 18.90 6.45
N TYR A 88 -8.99 18.82 7.69
CA TYR A 88 -7.64 18.38 8.06
C TYR A 88 -7.68 16.93 8.54
N TYR A 89 -6.91 16.06 7.89
CA TYR A 89 -6.79 14.67 8.22
C TYR A 89 -5.38 14.37 8.75
N PRO A 90 -5.19 14.27 10.08
CA PRO A 90 -3.91 13.85 10.62
C PRO A 90 -3.62 12.39 10.24
N ALA A 91 -2.33 12.06 10.11
CA ALA A 91 -1.92 10.69 9.86
C ALA A 91 -2.47 9.74 10.94
N PRO A 92 -2.80 8.49 10.57
CA PRO A 92 -3.35 7.52 11.53
C PRO A 92 -2.47 7.39 12.78
N PHE A 93 -3.10 7.44 13.96
CA PHE A 93 -2.45 7.30 15.27
C PHE A 93 -1.38 8.35 15.60
N MET A 94 -1.29 9.42 14.83
CA MET A 94 -0.35 10.52 15.08
C MET A 94 -0.77 11.35 16.29
N THR A 95 0.17 11.66 17.14
CA THR A 95 0.04 12.56 18.30
C THR A 95 1.21 13.55 18.31
N ASN A 96 1.12 14.60 19.14
CA ASN A 96 2.23 15.54 19.30
C ASN A 96 3.50 14.87 19.84
N GLU A 97 3.36 13.81 20.60
CA GLU A 97 4.50 13.08 21.21
C GLU A 97 5.24 12.21 20.21
N ASN A 98 4.54 11.66 19.21
CA ASN A 98 5.13 10.74 18.24
C ASN A 98 5.32 11.34 16.84
N LEU A 99 4.98 12.62 16.64
CA LEU A 99 5.08 13.30 15.36
C LEU A 99 6.47 13.19 14.70
N ALA A 100 7.53 13.22 15.50
CA ALA A 100 8.90 13.12 15.01
C ALA A 100 9.25 11.74 14.44
N LEU A 101 8.45 10.71 14.73
CA LEU A 101 8.64 9.34 14.21
C LEU A 101 8.00 9.12 12.84
N TYR A 102 7.14 10.05 12.41
CA TYR A 102 6.45 9.93 11.13
C TYR A 102 7.29 10.47 9.98
N GLN A 103 7.40 9.68 8.94
CA GLN A 103 7.98 10.06 7.66
C GLN A 103 6.90 9.95 6.57
N ASP A 104 6.78 10.97 5.74
CA ASP A 104 5.86 10.93 4.60
C ASP A 104 6.49 10.22 3.38
N ALA A 105 5.68 9.97 2.38
CA ALA A 105 6.09 9.24 1.18
C ALA A 105 7.20 9.96 0.40
N TYR A 106 7.26 11.28 0.45
CA TYR A 106 8.30 12.08 -0.21
C TYR A 106 9.63 12.00 0.54
N GLU A 107 9.58 11.98 1.89
CA GLU A 107 10.76 11.82 2.76
C GLU A 107 11.36 10.41 2.63
N ILE A 108 10.49 9.37 2.53
CA ILE A 108 10.90 7.98 2.37
C ILE A 108 11.55 7.75 1.00
N GLY A 109 10.99 8.34 -0.04
CA GLY A 109 11.48 8.27 -1.40
C GLY A 109 11.03 7.04 -2.19
N ALA A 110 11.10 7.16 -3.51
CA ALA A 110 10.54 6.19 -4.45
C ALA A 110 11.17 4.78 -4.32
N GLU A 111 12.48 4.67 -4.11
CA GLU A 111 13.17 3.38 -4.07
C GLU A 111 12.68 2.48 -2.92
N LYS A 112 12.58 3.02 -1.70
CA LYS A 112 12.10 2.26 -0.54
C LYS A 112 10.64 1.85 -0.67
N ILE A 113 9.83 2.71 -1.28
CA ILE A 113 8.42 2.40 -1.58
C ILE A 113 8.36 1.25 -2.59
N ILE A 114 9.16 1.31 -3.66
CA ILE A 114 9.26 0.22 -4.65
C ILE A 114 9.70 -1.08 -3.99
N ASP A 115 10.69 -1.07 -3.10
CA ASP A 115 11.16 -2.27 -2.40
C ASP A 115 10.05 -2.90 -1.56
N THR A 116 9.26 -2.09 -0.84
CA THR A 116 8.09 -2.57 -0.07
C THR A 116 7.06 -3.23 -0.98
N TYR A 117 6.74 -2.59 -2.10
CA TYR A 117 5.79 -3.14 -3.08
C TYR A 117 6.33 -4.39 -3.78
N ALA A 118 7.63 -4.47 -4.03
CA ALA A 118 8.26 -5.64 -4.64
C ALA A 118 8.12 -6.89 -3.76
N GLU A 119 8.29 -6.74 -2.44
CA GLU A 119 8.04 -7.86 -1.52
C GLU A 119 6.56 -8.28 -1.51
N ALA A 120 5.63 -7.31 -1.49
CA ALA A 120 4.20 -7.61 -1.55
C ALA A 120 3.78 -8.25 -2.89
N THR A 121 4.39 -7.85 -4.01
CA THR A 121 4.08 -8.38 -5.36
C THR A 121 4.26 -9.89 -5.46
N ARG A 122 5.15 -10.47 -4.69
CA ARG A 122 5.38 -11.93 -4.67
C ARG A 122 4.18 -12.73 -4.16
N HIS A 123 3.30 -12.07 -3.41
CA HIS A 123 2.14 -12.68 -2.75
C HIS A 123 0.80 -12.26 -3.37
N VAL A 124 0.83 -11.44 -4.41
CA VAL A 124 -0.36 -10.91 -5.08
C VAL A 124 -0.32 -11.33 -6.54
N ASP A 125 -1.32 -12.07 -6.98
CA ASP A 125 -1.38 -12.62 -8.34
C ASP A 125 -1.79 -11.59 -9.40
N GLN A 126 -2.58 -10.59 -9.01
CA GLN A 126 -2.94 -9.47 -9.88
C GLN A 126 -1.99 -8.28 -9.68
N GLY A 127 -2.46 -7.04 -9.77
CA GLY A 127 -1.67 -5.82 -9.62
C GLY A 127 -1.73 -5.20 -8.24
N LEU A 128 -0.77 -4.33 -7.96
CA LEU A 128 -0.76 -3.47 -6.79
C LEU A 128 -0.76 -2.01 -7.25
N SER A 129 -1.53 -1.16 -6.57
CA SER A 129 -1.65 0.27 -6.90
C SER A 129 -0.45 1.06 -6.37
N LEU A 130 0.71 0.87 -6.99
CA LEU A 130 1.93 1.60 -6.64
C LEU A 130 1.88 3.02 -7.17
N THR A 131 1.92 4.01 -6.28
CA THR A 131 2.16 5.42 -6.59
C THR A 131 3.60 5.76 -6.22
N LEU A 132 4.30 6.44 -7.12
CA LEU A 132 5.63 6.99 -6.88
C LEU A 132 5.51 8.47 -6.50
N PHE A 133 6.25 8.87 -5.48
CA PHE A 133 6.24 10.22 -4.92
C PHE A 133 7.59 10.89 -5.12
N PHE A 134 7.59 12.07 -5.72
CA PHE A 134 8.79 12.84 -6.02
C PHE A 134 8.65 14.29 -5.55
N PRO A 135 9.74 14.90 -5.05
CA PRO A 135 9.75 16.33 -4.79
C PRO A 135 9.63 17.12 -6.11
N ASP A 136 9.29 18.39 -6.02
CA ASP A 136 9.20 19.32 -7.18
C ASP A 136 10.52 19.51 -7.93
N THR A 137 11.64 19.23 -7.28
CA THR A 137 12.98 19.26 -7.86
C THR A 137 13.35 18.03 -8.69
N ALA A 138 12.50 16.99 -8.69
CA ALA A 138 12.77 15.76 -9.42
C ALA A 138 12.74 15.98 -10.93
N THR A 139 13.68 15.36 -11.59
CA THR A 139 13.82 15.40 -13.05
C THR A 139 13.10 14.22 -13.71
N THR A 140 12.81 14.33 -15.01
CA THR A 140 12.31 13.20 -15.81
C THR A 140 13.25 12.00 -15.78
N ARG A 141 14.55 12.24 -15.61
CA ARG A 141 15.56 11.19 -15.46
C ARG A 141 15.36 10.40 -14.15
N ASP A 142 15.02 11.07 -13.06
CA ASP A 142 14.78 10.44 -11.76
C ASP A 142 13.52 9.58 -11.80
N ILE A 143 12.47 10.09 -12.42
CA ILE A 143 11.23 9.34 -12.66
C ILE A 143 11.51 8.08 -13.49
N ASN A 144 12.22 8.23 -14.61
CA ASN A 144 12.55 7.11 -15.49
C ASN A 144 13.42 6.05 -14.78
N LYS A 145 14.40 6.48 -13.98
CA LYS A 145 15.21 5.54 -13.17
C LYS A 145 14.34 4.74 -12.21
N ALA A 146 13.40 5.38 -11.51
CA ALA A 146 12.51 4.70 -10.58
C ALA A 146 11.56 3.72 -11.30
N GLN A 147 11.06 4.07 -12.49
CA GLN A 147 10.24 3.17 -13.31
C GLN A 147 11.03 1.92 -13.74
N ILE A 148 12.28 2.10 -14.21
CA ILE A 148 13.16 0.98 -14.57
C ILE A 148 13.49 0.14 -13.34
N TYR A 149 13.72 0.77 -12.18
CA TYR A 149 13.96 0.07 -10.93
C TYR A 149 12.77 -0.79 -10.51
N ALA A 150 11.56 -0.23 -10.55
CA ALA A 150 10.33 -0.96 -10.27
C ALA A 150 10.15 -2.17 -11.19
N TRP A 151 10.38 -1.99 -12.50
CA TRP A 151 10.33 -3.09 -13.45
C TRP A 151 11.34 -4.19 -13.14
N ARG A 152 12.59 -3.84 -12.83
CA ARG A 152 13.65 -4.80 -12.44
C ARG A 152 13.32 -5.57 -11.16
N LYS A 153 12.57 -4.95 -10.25
CA LYS A 153 12.08 -5.58 -9.01
C LYS A 153 10.86 -6.49 -9.23
N GLY A 154 10.37 -6.60 -10.46
CA GLY A 154 9.22 -7.45 -10.81
C GLY A 154 7.86 -6.80 -10.55
N ILE A 155 7.80 -5.49 -10.35
CA ILE A 155 6.54 -4.76 -10.22
C ILE A 155 5.79 -4.84 -11.55
N LYS A 156 4.55 -5.29 -11.53
CA LYS A 156 3.74 -5.52 -12.72
C LYS A 156 3.21 -4.24 -13.32
N THR A 157 2.81 -3.28 -12.48
CA THR A 157 2.15 -2.03 -12.89
C THR A 157 2.54 -0.89 -11.96
N LEU A 158 2.60 0.33 -12.53
CA LEU A 158 2.65 1.59 -11.80
C LEU A 158 1.28 2.26 -11.96
N TYR A 159 0.79 2.87 -10.87
CA TYR A 159 -0.52 3.50 -10.87
C TYR A 159 -0.42 5.00 -11.14
N TYR A 160 0.25 5.75 -10.25
CA TYR A 160 0.47 7.19 -10.43
C TYR A 160 1.91 7.58 -10.14
N ILE A 161 2.30 8.73 -10.74
CA ILE A 161 3.49 9.49 -10.38
C ILE A 161 2.99 10.82 -9.82
N ARG A 162 3.30 11.10 -8.55
CA ARG A 162 2.95 12.35 -7.88
C ARG A 162 4.18 13.22 -7.67
N LEU A 163 4.10 14.45 -8.14
CA LEU A 163 5.09 15.49 -7.86
C LEU A 163 4.54 16.38 -6.74
N ARG A 164 5.35 16.62 -5.72
CA ARG A 164 5.01 17.60 -4.68
C ARG A 164 5.18 19.00 -5.28
N GLN A 165 4.14 19.80 -5.22
CA GLN A 165 4.17 21.19 -5.71
C GLN A 165 4.19 22.14 -4.51
N MET A 166 5.39 22.33 -3.94
CA MET A 166 5.58 23.19 -2.75
C MET A 166 4.99 24.60 -2.92
N ALA A 167 5.07 25.16 -4.12
CA ALA A 167 4.50 26.48 -4.44
C ALA A 167 2.97 26.54 -4.34
N LEU A 168 2.28 25.41 -4.41
CA LEU A 168 0.82 25.32 -4.35
C LEU A 168 0.31 24.81 -3.00
N GLU A 169 1.21 24.39 -2.09
CA GLU A 169 0.82 23.91 -0.76
C GLU A 169 0.03 24.99 0.00
N GLY A 170 -1.15 24.63 0.46
CA GLY A 170 -2.04 25.56 1.17
C GLY A 170 -2.83 26.54 0.29
N THR A 171 -2.67 26.51 -1.03
CA THR A 171 -3.45 27.36 -1.96
C THR A 171 -4.76 26.67 -2.37
N GLU A 172 -5.71 27.44 -2.93
CA GLU A 172 -6.96 26.87 -3.45
C GLU A 172 -6.75 25.97 -4.68
N ILE A 173 -5.63 26.17 -5.39
CA ILE A 173 -5.29 25.43 -6.62
C ILE A 173 -4.86 24.01 -6.31
N GLU A 174 -4.27 23.73 -5.14
CA GLU A 174 -3.83 22.41 -4.72
C GLU A 174 -4.97 21.36 -4.78
N GLY A 175 -6.18 21.75 -4.33
CA GLY A 175 -7.35 20.89 -4.36
C GLY A 175 -7.84 20.56 -5.78
N CYS A 176 -7.63 21.44 -6.77
CA CYS A 176 -8.04 21.22 -8.15
C CYS A 176 -7.06 20.33 -8.93
N VAL A 177 -5.74 20.48 -8.70
CA VAL A 177 -4.71 19.71 -9.39
C VAL A 177 -4.70 18.24 -8.95
N SER A 178 -4.99 17.96 -7.67
CA SER A 178 -5.05 16.59 -7.17
C SER A 178 -6.25 15.78 -7.69
N CYS A 179 -7.30 16.46 -8.20
CA CYS A 179 -8.47 15.81 -8.80
C CYS A 179 -8.39 15.68 -10.33
N ALA A 180 -7.51 16.42 -10.99
CA ALA A 180 -7.39 16.46 -12.45
C ALA A 180 -6.33 15.50 -13.03
N LEU A 181 -5.61 14.78 -12.19
CA LEU A 181 -4.65 13.74 -12.51
C LEU A 181 -5.12 12.41 -11.96
#